data_a262443756e8bb42650ad988bff51714
#
_entry.id   a262443756e8bb42650ad988bff51714
#
_cell.length_a   1.000
_cell.length_b   1.000
_cell.length_c   1.000
_cell.angle_alpha   90.00
_cell.angle_beta   90.00
_cell.angle_gamma   90.00
#
_symmetry.space_group_name_H-M   'P 1'
#
loop_
_entity.id
_entity.type
_entity.pdbx_description
1 polymer ?
#
loop_
_entity_poly.entity_id
_entity_poly.type
_entity_poly.pdbx_seq_one_letter_code
_entity_poly.pdbx_strand_id
1 'polypeptide(L)'
;MKFIGLVGTNSKRSTNRQLLQYIQKHFADKADIELVEIKDFPVFNKPANKQLPENVLEVVKKIEEADGVIIGTPEYDHSIPAVLMNALAWVSYGVFPLLNKPVMITGASYGTLGASRAQLQLRQILNAPEIKANVLPDEFLLSHSLQAFDGNGDLVDLLGIQTMEVLHFHRQG
;
A
#
# COMPACT_ATOMS: atom_id res chain seq x y z
N MET A 1 -0.03 -13.32 -12.02
CA MET A 1 -0.91 -12.42 -11.25
C MET A 1 -0.32 -11.02 -11.33
N LYS A 2 -1.15 -10.00 -11.51
CA LYS A 2 -0.74 -8.59 -11.55
C LYS A 2 -1.19 -7.88 -10.27
N PHE A 3 -0.29 -7.19 -9.61
CA PHE A 3 -0.60 -6.41 -8.40
C PHE A 3 -0.17 -4.96 -8.55
N ILE A 4 -0.86 -4.07 -7.88
CA ILE A 4 -0.45 -2.67 -7.73
C ILE A 4 0.15 -2.47 -6.34
N GLY A 5 1.40 -2.01 -6.29
CA GLY A 5 2.05 -1.56 -5.07
C GLY A 5 1.83 -0.06 -4.88
N LEU A 6 0.89 0.34 -4.04
CA LEU A 6 0.57 1.74 -3.79
C LEU A 6 1.53 2.33 -2.76
N VAL A 7 2.33 3.30 -3.17
CA VAL A 7 3.30 3.99 -2.30
C VAL A 7 2.58 5.04 -1.47
N GLY A 8 2.21 4.72 -0.22
CA GLY A 8 1.36 5.53 0.66
C GLY A 8 2.05 6.77 1.25
N THR A 9 3.05 7.34 0.59
CA THR A 9 3.79 8.52 1.05
C THR A 9 4.30 9.35 -0.13
N ASN A 10 4.49 10.65 0.09
CA ASN A 10 5.15 11.56 -0.84
C ASN A 10 6.60 11.88 -0.45
N SER A 11 7.12 11.28 0.61
CA SER A 11 8.51 11.46 1.03
C SER A 11 9.48 10.92 -0.03
N LYS A 12 10.48 11.71 -0.40
CA LYS A 12 11.56 11.26 -1.31
C LYS A 12 12.44 10.17 -0.70
N ARG A 13 12.65 10.22 0.63
CA ARG A 13 13.39 9.22 1.40
C ARG A 13 12.38 8.40 2.20
N SER A 14 11.96 7.26 1.66
CA SER A 14 10.92 6.45 2.29
C SER A 14 11.32 4.99 2.36
N THR A 15 11.44 4.45 3.56
CA THR A 15 11.66 3.02 3.80
C THR A 15 10.41 2.19 3.42
N ASN A 16 9.24 2.80 3.37
CA ASN A 16 8.02 2.15 2.85
C ASN A 16 8.08 1.95 1.33
N ARG A 17 8.64 2.92 0.58
CA ARG A 17 8.92 2.73 -0.85
C ARG A 17 9.98 1.66 -1.07
N GLN A 18 11.06 1.66 -0.27
CA GLN A 18 12.07 0.61 -0.32
C GLN A 18 11.49 -0.77 -0.03
N LEU A 19 10.57 -0.87 0.94
CA LEU A 19 9.88 -2.12 1.24
C LEU A 19 9.05 -2.62 0.05
N LEU A 20 8.27 -1.75 -0.60
CA LEU A 20 7.52 -2.12 -1.80
C LEU A 20 8.44 -2.50 -2.98
N GLN A 21 9.56 -1.82 -3.15
CA GLN A 21 10.58 -2.17 -4.16
C GLN A 21 11.20 -3.55 -3.87
N TYR A 22 11.48 -3.83 -2.61
CA TYR A 22 11.95 -5.15 -2.19
C TYR A 22 10.90 -6.22 -2.47
N ILE A 23 9.63 -6.00 -2.11
CA ILE A 23 8.52 -6.94 -2.41
C ILE A 23 8.42 -7.18 -3.91
N GLN A 24 8.46 -6.14 -4.73
CA GLN A 24 8.45 -6.23 -6.21
C GLN A 24 9.60 -7.11 -6.72
N LYS A 25 10.83 -6.88 -6.24
CA LYS A 25 12.02 -7.64 -6.63
C LYS A 25 11.96 -9.09 -6.15
N HIS A 26 11.59 -9.29 -4.89
CA HIS A 26 11.59 -10.61 -4.24
C HIS A 26 10.57 -11.58 -4.85
N PHE A 27 9.42 -11.07 -5.30
CA PHE A 27 8.37 -11.88 -5.89
C PHE A 27 8.28 -11.79 -7.42
N ALA A 28 9.32 -11.27 -8.10
CA ALA A 28 9.31 -11.05 -9.55
C ALA A 28 9.10 -12.33 -10.38
N ASP A 29 9.48 -13.50 -9.84
CA ASP A 29 9.25 -14.82 -10.46
C ASP A 29 7.81 -15.35 -10.29
N LYS A 30 7.02 -14.76 -9.39
CA LYS A 30 5.68 -15.23 -8.99
C LYS A 30 4.56 -14.27 -9.37
N ALA A 31 4.87 -12.96 -9.42
CA ALA A 31 3.89 -11.92 -9.66
C ALA A 31 4.49 -10.70 -10.37
N ASP A 32 3.70 -10.08 -11.22
CA ASP A 32 3.99 -8.76 -11.78
C ASP A 32 3.45 -7.70 -10.82
N ILE A 33 4.35 -6.94 -10.18
CA ILE A 33 3.99 -5.90 -9.21
C ILE A 33 4.40 -4.55 -9.78
N GLU A 34 3.42 -3.72 -10.13
CA GLU A 34 3.65 -2.35 -10.58
C GLU A 34 3.55 -1.38 -9.41
N LEU A 35 4.61 -0.59 -9.15
CA LEU A 35 4.58 0.43 -8.12
C LEU A 35 3.94 1.72 -8.64
N VAL A 36 3.03 2.29 -7.85
CA VAL A 36 2.29 3.50 -8.19
C VAL A 36 2.48 4.56 -7.11
N GLU A 37 2.87 5.75 -7.55
CA GLU A 37 3.02 6.94 -6.70
C GLU A 37 1.73 7.77 -6.67
N ILE A 38 1.39 8.27 -5.48
CA ILE A 38 0.19 9.10 -5.25
C ILE A 38 0.52 10.56 -4.94
N LYS A 39 1.81 10.91 -4.95
CA LYS A 39 2.32 12.21 -4.50
C LYS A 39 1.81 13.40 -5.32
N ASP A 40 1.46 13.17 -6.58
CA ASP A 40 1.03 14.21 -7.52
C ASP A 40 -0.50 14.29 -7.66
N PHE A 41 -1.25 13.58 -6.83
CA PHE A 41 -2.70 13.73 -6.79
C PHE A 41 -3.07 15.10 -6.25
N PRO A 42 -3.96 15.85 -6.92
CA PRO A 42 -4.44 17.13 -6.38
C PRO A 42 -5.17 16.92 -5.06
N VAL A 43 -5.25 17.97 -4.25
CA VAL A 43 -6.04 17.92 -3.02
C VAL A 43 -7.49 17.64 -3.36
N PHE A 44 -8.09 16.64 -2.69
CA PHE A 44 -9.47 16.24 -2.91
C PHE A 44 -10.43 17.38 -2.53
N ASN A 45 -11.25 17.79 -3.49
CA ASN A 45 -12.18 18.92 -3.36
C ASN A 45 -13.65 18.54 -3.62
N LYS A 46 -13.94 17.24 -3.71
CA LYS A 46 -15.28 16.71 -3.93
C LYS A 46 -15.99 17.36 -5.15
N PRO A 47 -15.46 17.24 -6.39
CA PRO A 47 -16.02 17.92 -7.55
C PRO A 47 -17.47 17.48 -7.82
N ALA A 48 -18.37 18.46 -8.06
CA ALA A 48 -19.79 18.21 -8.19
C ALA A 48 -20.14 17.29 -9.39
N ASN A 49 -19.34 17.34 -10.46
CA ASN A 49 -19.49 16.51 -11.65
C ASN A 49 -18.87 15.10 -11.51
N LYS A 50 -18.27 14.78 -10.36
CA LYS A 50 -17.55 13.53 -10.09
C LYS A 50 -16.43 13.21 -11.09
N GLN A 51 -15.91 14.21 -11.79
CA GLN A 51 -14.83 14.02 -12.74
C GLN A 51 -13.50 13.85 -12.00
N LEU A 52 -12.80 12.77 -12.30
CA LEU A 52 -11.48 12.50 -11.74
C LEU A 52 -10.39 13.21 -12.55
N PRO A 53 -9.35 13.73 -11.89
CA PRO A 53 -8.12 14.14 -12.55
C PRO A 53 -7.51 13.01 -13.36
N GLU A 54 -6.82 13.32 -14.46
CA GLU A 54 -6.28 12.32 -15.38
C GLU A 54 -5.32 11.32 -14.68
N ASN A 55 -4.39 11.84 -13.87
CA ASN A 55 -3.45 11.00 -13.11
C ASN A 55 -4.13 10.12 -12.06
N VAL A 56 -5.26 10.53 -11.50
CA VAL A 56 -6.08 9.68 -10.62
C VAL A 56 -6.78 8.60 -11.43
N LEU A 57 -7.36 8.96 -12.59
CA LEU A 57 -8.06 8.02 -13.46
C LEU A 57 -7.12 6.92 -13.99
N GLU A 58 -5.88 7.25 -14.30
CA GLU A 58 -4.87 6.26 -14.68
C GLU A 58 -4.63 5.22 -13.58
N VAL A 59 -4.52 5.67 -12.32
CA VAL A 59 -4.33 4.77 -11.17
C VAL A 59 -5.58 3.94 -10.90
N VAL A 60 -6.76 4.51 -11.02
CA VAL A 60 -8.04 3.78 -10.92
C VAL A 60 -8.07 2.62 -11.91
N LYS A 61 -7.77 2.87 -13.20
CA LYS A 61 -7.73 1.81 -14.24
C LYS A 61 -6.72 0.71 -13.90
N LYS A 62 -5.51 1.08 -13.44
CA LYS A 62 -4.50 0.10 -13.04
C LYS A 62 -4.98 -0.79 -11.89
N ILE A 63 -5.66 -0.21 -10.89
CA ILE A 63 -6.24 -0.97 -9.78
C ILE A 63 -7.37 -1.89 -10.28
N GLU A 64 -8.24 -1.42 -11.17
CA GLU A 64 -9.33 -2.23 -11.75
C GLU A 64 -8.79 -3.47 -12.48
N GLU A 65 -7.73 -3.31 -13.26
CA GLU A 65 -7.09 -4.38 -14.04
C GLU A 65 -6.25 -5.36 -13.19
N ALA A 66 -5.88 -4.99 -11.96
CA ALA A 66 -5.04 -5.80 -11.09
C ALA A 66 -5.84 -6.88 -10.34
N ASP A 67 -5.17 -7.98 -10.02
CA ASP A 67 -5.70 -9.07 -9.17
C ASP A 67 -5.77 -8.65 -7.69
N GLY A 68 -4.97 -7.67 -7.27
CA GLY A 68 -4.96 -7.14 -5.90
C GLY A 68 -4.07 -5.91 -5.75
N VAL A 69 -4.09 -5.34 -4.55
CA VAL A 69 -3.33 -4.13 -4.21
C VAL A 69 -2.50 -4.37 -2.96
N ILE A 70 -1.27 -3.89 -2.96
CA ILE A 70 -0.39 -3.85 -1.78
C ILE A 70 -0.21 -2.38 -1.41
N ILE A 71 -0.65 -1.98 -0.23
CA ILE A 71 -0.51 -0.59 0.25
C ILE A 71 0.61 -0.52 1.28
N GLY A 72 1.69 0.18 0.93
CA GLY A 72 2.78 0.47 1.86
C GLY A 72 2.58 1.84 2.52
N THR A 73 2.41 1.88 3.85
CA THR A 73 2.17 3.12 4.58
C THR A 73 3.17 3.36 5.71
N PRO A 74 3.78 4.56 5.82
CA PRO A 74 4.41 4.98 7.06
C PRO A 74 3.34 5.36 8.09
N GLU A 75 3.79 5.59 9.31
CA GLU A 75 2.97 6.14 10.40
C GLU A 75 3.41 7.58 10.71
N TYR A 76 2.52 8.54 10.49
CA TYR A 76 2.71 9.94 10.87
C TYR A 76 1.65 10.32 11.91
N ASP A 77 2.09 10.80 13.06
CA ASP A 77 1.20 11.19 14.18
C ASP A 77 0.18 10.09 14.54
N HIS A 78 0.64 8.84 14.59
CA HIS A 78 -0.16 7.64 14.89
C HIS A 78 -1.25 7.33 13.82
N SER A 79 -1.13 7.84 12.62
CA SER A 79 -2.12 7.78 11.55
C SER A 79 -1.46 7.48 10.20
N ILE A 80 -2.28 7.24 9.18
CA ILE A 80 -1.81 7.24 7.80
C ILE A 80 -1.44 8.66 7.36
N PRO A 81 -0.49 8.82 6.42
CA PRO A 81 -0.17 10.14 5.88
C PRO A 81 -1.36 10.82 5.21
N ALA A 82 -1.41 12.15 5.30
CA ALA A 82 -2.44 12.95 4.65
C ALA A 82 -2.54 12.68 3.14
N VAL A 83 -1.40 12.45 2.46
CA VAL A 83 -1.37 12.12 1.03
C VAL A 83 -2.05 10.78 0.72
N LEU A 84 -1.95 9.79 1.60
CA LEU A 84 -2.64 8.50 1.43
C LEU A 84 -4.14 8.66 1.66
N MET A 85 -4.56 9.41 2.70
CA MET A 85 -5.98 9.72 2.92
C MET A 85 -6.56 10.47 1.71
N ASN A 86 -5.83 11.44 1.15
CA ASN A 86 -6.21 12.17 -0.05
C ASN A 86 -6.41 11.22 -1.26
N ALA A 87 -5.49 10.31 -1.48
CA ALA A 87 -5.60 9.32 -2.56
C ALA A 87 -6.81 8.40 -2.38
N LEU A 88 -7.07 7.91 -1.17
CA LEU A 88 -8.22 7.07 -0.86
C LEU A 88 -9.54 7.83 -1.08
N ALA A 89 -9.59 9.12 -0.73
CA ALA A 89 -10.75 9.96 -1.01
C ALA A 89 -11.04 10.07 -2.51
N TRP A 90 -10.02 10.21 -3.35
CA TRP A 90 -10.17 10.22 -4.80
C TRP A 90 -10.64 8.87 -5.37
N VAL A 91 -10.02 7.78 -4.97
CA VAL A 91 -10.32 6.44 -5.53
C VAL A 91 -11.62 5.82 -4.99
N SER A 92 -12.31 6.51 -4.07
CA SER A 92 -13.63 6.14 -3.57
C SER A 92 -14.75 7.09 -4.00
N TYR A 93 -14.43 8.10 -4.83
CA TYR A 93 -15.40 9.14 -5.20
C TYR A 93 -16.00 8.93 -6.57
N GLY A 94 -17.14 8.25 -6.61
CA GLY A 94 -17.88 7.96 -7.84
C GLY A 94 -17.29 6.83 -8.69
N VAL A 95 -16.21 6.20 -8.21
CA VAL A 95 -15.57 4.99 -8.73
C VAL A 95 -15.29 4.06 -7.57
N PHE A 96 -15.17 2.75 -7.84
CA PHE A 96 -15.02 1.75 -6.78
C PHE A 96 -13.97 0.68 -7.14
N PRO A 97 -12.74 1.06 -7.52
CA PRO A 97 -11.72 0.12 -7.99
C PRO A 97 -11.27 -0.87 -6.91
N LEU A 98 -11.46 -0.52 -5.63
CA LEU A 98 -11.11 -1.36 -4.47
C LEU A 98 -12.27 -2.25 -3.99
N LEU A 99 -13.47 -2.12 -4.56
CA LEU A 99 -14.63 -2.91 -4.12
C LEU A 99 -14.36 -4.42 -4.24
N ASN A 100 -14.39 -5.12 -3.10
CA ASN A 100 -14.06 -6.55 -2.97
C ASN A 100 -12.67 -6.93 -3.50
N LYS A 101 -11.82 -5.95 -3.84
CA LYS A 101 -10.44 -6.18 -4.28
C LYS A 101 -9.60 -6.69 -3.12
N PRO A 102 -8.82 -7.76 -3.28
CA PRO A 102 -7.86 -8.19 -2.27
C PRO A 102 -6.83 -7.08 -2.00
N VAL A 103 -6.69 -6.69 -0.75
CA VAL A 103 -5.74 -5.65 -0.33
C VAL A 103 -4.85 -6.17 0.79
N MET A 104 -3.55 -6.16 0.57
CA MET A 104 -2.54 -6.36 1.61
C MET A 104 -2.08 -4.98 2.11
N ILE A 105 -2.01 -4.83 3.44
CA ILE A 105 -1.41 -3.65 4.07
C ILE A 105 -0.03 -4.02 4.59
N THR A 106 0.94 -3.16 4.36
CA THR A 106 2.29 -3.28 4.92
C THR A 106 2.79 -1.92 5.38
N GLY A 107 3.77 -1.90 6.26
CA GLY A 107 4.35 -0.66 6.73
C GLY A 107 5.73 -0.83 7.33
N ALA A 108 6.47 0.25 7.28
CA ALA A 108 7.81 0.35 7.86
C ALA A 108 7.91 1.60 8.70
N SER A 109 8.51 1.49 9.89
CA SER A 109 8.78 2.64 10.75
C SER A 109 10.21 2.63 11.28
N TYR A 110 10.72 3.80 11.63
CA TYR A 110 12.05 3.92 12.24
C TYR A 110 12.10 3.34 13.65
N GLY A 111 10.96 3.33 14.36
CA GLY A 111 10.81 2.75 15.69
C GLY A 111 10.40 1.28 15.65
N THR A 112 9.95 0.79 16.82
CA THR A 112 9.66 -0.64 17.07
C THR A 112 8.30 -1.12 16.54
N LEU A 113 7.38 -0.21 16.24
CA LEU A 113 5.97 -0.57 15.99
C LEU A 113 5.64 -0.88 14.53
N GLY A 114 6.58 -0.70 13.58
CA GLY A 114 6.38 -1.07 12.18
C GLY A 114 5.14 -0.43 11.52
N ALA A 115 4.75 0.79 11.95
CA ALA A 115 3.54 1.49 11.49
C ALA A 115 2.21 0.81 11.88
N SER A 116 2.16 0.10 13.00
CA SER A 116 0.98 -0.70 13.42
C SER A 116 -0.30 0.12 13.57
N ARG A 117 -0.21 1.36 14.12
CA ARG A 117 -1.39 2.22 14.31
C ARG A 117 -1.94 2.74 12.98
N ALA A 118 -1.03 3.12 12.06
CA ALA A 118 -1.42 3.53 10.71
C ALA A 118 -2.07 2.36 9.95
N GLN A 119 -1.55 1.15 10.08
CA GLN A 119 -2.14 -0.04 9.46
C GLN A 119 -3.54 -0.35 10.02
N LEU A 120 -3.72 -0.24 11.34
CA LEU A 120 -5.03 -0.42 11.96
C LEU A 120 -6.06 0.61 11.46
N GLN A 121 -5.67 1.89 11.37
CA GLN A 121 -6.52 2.93 10.82
C GLN A 121 -6.83 2.70 9.33
N LEU A 122 -5.81 2.33 8.53
CA LEU A 122 -5.99 2.04 7.11
C LEU A 122 -6.98 0.88 6.91
N ARG A 123 -6.89 -0.17 7.72
CA ARG A 123 -7.83 -1.30 7.70
C ARG A 123 -9.27 -0.84 7.96
N GLN A 124 -9.46 0.06 8.91
CA GLN A 124 -10.77 0.64 9.20
C GLN A 124 -11.31 1.44 8.00
N ILE A 125 -10.46 2.27 7.35
CA ILE A 125 -10.84 3.08 6.19
C ILE A 125 -11.20 2.19 5.00
N LEU A 126 -10.40 1.16 4.72
CA LEU A 126 -10.63 0.24 3.60
C LEU A 126 -11.91 -0.59 3.76
N ASN A 127 -12.38 -0.77 5.00
CA ASN A 127 -13.66 -1.43 5.30
C ASN A 127 -14.87 -0.49 5.21
N ALA A 128 -14.67 0.82 5.02
CA ALA A 128 -15.78 1.77 4.85
C ALA A 128 -16.68 1.38 3.67
N PRO A 129 -18.00 1.61 3.73
CA PRO A 129 -18.96 1.21 2.68
C PRO A 129 -18.61 1.75 1.30
N GLU A 130 -17.97 2.90 1.23
CA GLU A 130 -17.56 3.58 0.00
C GLU A 130 -16.34 2.95 -0.67
N ILE A 131 -15.58 2.12 0.06
CA ILE A 131 -14.39 1.42 -0.44
C ILE A 131 -14.62 -0.09 -0.47
N LYS A 132 -14.98 -0.67 0.68
CA LYS A 132 -15.35 -2.07 0.87
C LYS A 132 -14.35 -3.06 0.23
N ALA A 133 -13.06 -2.86 0.52
CA ALA A 133 -12.00 -3.74 0.06
C ALA A 133 -12.01 -5.08 0.83
N ASN A 134 -11.50 -6.13 0.20
CA ASN A 134 -11.23 -7.41 0.88
C ASN A 134 -9.82 -7.36 1.50
N VAL A 135 -9.72 -6.78 2.70
CA VAL A 135 -8.43 -6.59 3.36
C VAL A 135 -7.96 -7.89 3.98
N LEU A 136 -6.75 -8.32 3.63
CA LEU A 136 -6.14 -9.52 4.21
C LEU A 136 -5.94 -9.35 5.72
N PRO A 137 -6.17 -10.40 6.52
CA PRO A 137 -6.01 -10.34 7.97
C PRO A 137 -4.56 -10.19 8.42
N ASP A 138 -3.62 -10.63 7.60
CA ASP A 138 -2.20 -10.66 7.91
C ASP A 138 -1.61 -9.26 8.05
N GLU A 139 -0.64 -9.12 8.93
CA GLU A 139 0.09 -7.88 9.19
C GLU A 139 1.57 -8.07 8.88
N PHE A 140 2.14 -7.14 8.13
CA PHE A 140 3.58 -7.04 7.96
C PHE A 140 4.06 -5.70 8.52
N LEU A 141 4.82 -5.77 9.62
CA LEU A 141 5.26 -4.64 10.44
C LEU A 141 6.79 -4.56 10.46
N LEU A 142 7.39 -3.78 9.56
CA LEU A 142 8.84 -3.62 9.51
C LEU A 142 9.31 -2.57 10.51
N SER A 143 9.84 -3.04 11.64
CA SER A 143 10.46 -2.21 12.68
C SER A 143 11.88 -1.79 12.27
N HIS A 144 12.40 -0.72 12.89
CA HIS A 144 13.78 -0.25 12.72
C HIS A 144 14.22 -0.15 11.26
N SER A 145 13.34 0.38 10.42
CA SER A 145 13.43 0.29 8.95
C SER A 145 14.65 1.01 8.35
N LEU A 146 15.32 1.92 9.07
CA LEU A 146 16.57 2.52 8.62
C LEU A 146 17.74 1.53 8.54
N GLN A 147 17.69 0.46 9.33
CA GLN A 147 18.70 -0.61 9.39
C GLN A 147 18.25 -1.90 8.68
N ALA A 148 17.02 -1.92 8.16
CA ALA A 148 16.40 -3.14 7.64
C ALA A 148 16.83 -3.50 6.21
N PHE A 149 17.47 -2.58 5.49
CA PHE A 149 17.89 -2.80 4.11
C PHE A 149 19.39 -2.66 3.96
N ASP A 150 19.98 -3.52 3.14
CA ASP A 150 21.40 -3.44 2.75
C ASP A 150 21.63 -2.39 1.63
N GLY A 151 22.91 -2.30 1.19
CA GLY A 151 23.30 -1.38 0.11
C GLY A 151 22.70 -1.70 -1.27
N ASN A 152 22.13 -2.89 -1.45
CA ASN A 152 21.44 -3.34 -2.67
C ASN A 152 19.93 -3.19 -2.57
N GLY A 153 19.42 -2.71 -1.43
CA GLY A 153 18.00 -2.58 -1.14
C GLY A 153 17.32 -3.89 -0.76
N ASP A 154 18.09 -4.91 -0.43
CA ASP A 154 17.57 -6.19 0.04
C ASP A 154 17.33 -6.15 1.55
N LEU A 155 16.22 -6.79 1.97
CA LEU A 155 15.86 -6.86 3.38
C LEU A 155 16.82 -7.79 4.12
N VAL A 156 17.46 -7.30 5.18
CA VAL A 156 18.41 -8.08 5.99
C VAL A 156 17.77 -8.68 7.24
N ASP A 157 16.53 -8.36 7.52
CA ASP A 157 15.76 -8.92 8.63
C ASP A 157 15.18 -10.29 8.24
N LEU A 158 15.82 -11.36 8.70
CA LEU A 158 15.40 -12.75 8.43
C LEU A 158 13.98 -13.04 8.94
N LEU A 159 13.55 -12.43 10.03
CA LEU A 159 12.21 -12.63 10.58
C LEU A 159 11.16 -11.99 9.67
N GLY A 160 11.43 -10.81 9.15
CA GLY A 160 10.58 -10.11 8.19
C GLY A 160 10.46 -10.87 6.86
N ILE A 161 11.55 -11.44 6.35
CA ILE A 161 11.54 -12.26 5.13
C ILE A 161 10.64 -13.49 5.31
N GLN A 162 10.81 -14.24 6.41
CA GLN A 162 10.00 -15.41 6.71
C GLN A 162 8.51 -15.08 6.84
N THR A 163 8.16 -13.95 7.46
CA THR A 163 6.78 -13.49 7.58
C THR A 163 6.18 -13.19 6.22
N MET A 164 6.91 -12.55 5.31
CA MET A 164 6.46 -12.29 3.94
C MET A 164 6.24 -13.57 3.13
N GLU A 165 7.08 -14.56 3.27
CA GLU A 165 6.93 -15.85 2.58
C GLU A 165 5.68 -16.59 3.05
N VAL A 166 5.38 -16.57 4.35
CA VAL A 166 4.15 -17.16 4.92
C VAL A 166 2.90 -16.50 4.32
N LEU A 167 2.89 -15.17 4.15
CA LEU A 167 1.77 -14.45 3.53
C LEU A 167 1.48 -14.90 2.09
N HIS A 168 2.49 -15.38 1.37
CA HIS A 168 2.34 -15.88 0.01
C HIS A 168 1.69 -17.28 -0.03
N PHE A 169 2.00 -18.16 0.92
CA PHE A 169 1.56 -19.56 0.91
C PHE A 169 0.10 -19.76 1.34
N HIS A 170 -0.49 -18.88 2.12
CA HIS A 170 -1.89 -19.01 2.56
C HIS A 170 -2.95 -18.80 1.46
N ARG A 171 -2.54 -18.55 0.21
CA ARG A 171 -3.45 -18.34 -0.93
C ARG A 171 -3.53 -19.50 -1.93
N GLN A 172 -2.83 -20.61 -1.68
CA GLN A 172 -2.87 -21.79 -2.56
C GLN A 172 -3.63 -22.98 -1.96
N GLY A 173 -4.37 -22.77 -0.85
CA GLY A 173 -5.19 -23.76 -0.20
C GLY A 173 -6.67 -23.54 -0.40
#